data_529fea4daa142634dceb23fedfd4eb84
#
_entry.id   529fea4daa142634dceb23fedfd4eb84
#
_cell.length_a   1.000
_cell.length_b   1.000
_cell.length_c   1.000
_cell.angle_alpha   90.00
_cell.angle_beta   90.00
_cell.angle_gamma   90.00
#
_symmetry.space_group_name_H-M   'P 1'
#
loop_
_entity.id
_entity.type
_entity.pdbx_description
1 polymer ?
#
loop_
_entity_poly.entity_id
_entity_poly.type
_entity_poly.pdbx_seq_one_letter_code
_entity_poly.pdbx_strand_id
1 'polypeptide(L)'
;MTRLLRPPTAVDVTLDHGRAPIAIAGAFNGSIEPIARWKVEGSWWDRPVVREYWKAVLNNNLLCELYFDATVNQWFVERVYD
;
A
#
# COMPACT_ATOMS: atom_id res chain seq x y z
N MET A 1 -9.67 -11.93 -10.19
CA MET A 1 -8.29 -12.46 -10.36
C MET A 1 -7.32 -11.59 -9.58
N THR A 2 -6.30 -12.20 -8.98
CA THR A 2 -5.28 -11.46 -8.24
C THR A 2 -4.08 -11.18 -9.13
N ARG A 3 -3.62 -9.94 -9.15
CA ARG A 3 -2.41 -9.57 -9.89
C ARG A 3 -1.39 -8.97 -8.94
N LEU A 4 -0.19 -9.55 -8.94
CA LEU A 4 0.96 -9.01 -8.25
C LEU A 4 1.70 -8.07 -9.20
N LEU A 5 1.88 -6.82 -8.77
CA LEU A 5 2.57 -5.82 -9.59
C LEU A 5 4.08 -5.95 -9.39
N ARG A 6 4.82 -6.11 -10.49
CA ARG A 6 6.28 -6.27 -10.47
C ARG A 6 6.93 -5.36 -11.48
N PRO A 7 7.64 -4.33 -11.03
CA PRO A 7 7.80 -3.95 -9.62
C PRO A 7 6.51 -3.37 -9.04
N PRO A 8 6.42 -3.24 -7.71
CA PRO A 8 5.30 -2.51 -7.11
C PRO A 8 5.22 -1.09 -7.65
N THR A 9 4.01 -0.57 -7.75
CA THR A 9 3.76 0.73 -8.37
C THR A 9 3.72 1.83 -7.32
N ALA A 10 4.58 2.84 -7.46
CA ALA A 10 4.62 3.98 -6.54
C ALA A 10 3.36 4.82 -6.67
N VAL A 11 2.81 5.25 -5.54
CA VAL A 11 1.62 6.11 -5.46
C VAL A 11 1.80 7.14 -4.36
N ASP A 12 1.02 8.22 -4.45
CA ASP A 12 0.89 9.19 -3.37
C ASP A 12 -0.33 8.84 -2.53
N VAL A 13 -0.21 8.96 -1.22
CA VAL A 13 -1.27 8.58 -0.30
C VAL A 13 -1.62 9.74 0.62
N THR A 14 -2.91 10.01 0.78
CA THR A 14 -3.44 10.95 1.75
C THR A 14 -3.85 10.17 3.00
N LEU A 15 -3.42 10.64 4.16
CA LEU A 15 -3.71 10.01 5.45
C LEU A 15 -4.75 10.82 6.23
N ASP A 16 -5.55 10.15 7.04
CA ASP A 16 -6.45 10.80 7.99
C ASP A 16 -5.71 11.17 9.28
N HIS A 17 -6.44 11.68 10.27
CA HIS A 17 -5.87 12.09 11.56
C HIS A 17 -5.24 10.91 12.32
N GLY A 18 -5.76 9.71 12.12
CA GLY A 18 -5.22 8.49 12.72
C GLY A 18 -4.11 7.85 11.89
N ARG A 19 -3.65 8.54 10.84
CA ARG A 19 -2.60 8.09 9.92
C ARG A 19 -3.00 6.85 9.11
N ALA A 20 -4.30 6.61 8.94
CA ALA A 20 -4.79 5.59 8.03
C ALA A 20 -4.91 6.17 6.62
N PRO A 21 -4.57 5.39 5.58
CA PRO A 21 -4.72 5.88 4.21
C PRO A 21 -6.20 6.00 3.82
N ILE A 22 -6.56 7.14 3.22
CA ILE A 22 -7.94 7.41 2.81
C ILE A 22 -8.08 7.70 1.33
N ALA A 23 -6.98 7.99 0.64
CA ALA A 23 -6.99 8.26 -0.79
C ALA A 23 -5.63 7.99 -1.39
N ILE A 24 -5.61 7.61 -2.67
CA ILE A 24 -4.37 7.43 -3.42
C ILE A 24 -4.45 8.21 -4.73
N ALA A 25 -3.28 8.59 -5.25
CA ALA A 25 -3.13 9.29 -6.52
C ALA A 25 -1.88 8.82 -7.23
N GLY A 26 -1.88 8.95 -8.55
CA GLY A 26 -0.79 8.51 -9.41
C GLY A 26 -1.29 7.49 -10.42
N ALA A 27 -0.62 6.35 -10.51
CA ALA A 27 -1.05 5.26 -11.39
C ALA A 27 -2.42 4.70 -11.01
N PHE A 28 -2.77 4.79 -9.71
CA PHE A 28 -4.10 4.47 -9.20
C PHE A 28 -4.63 5.71 -8.50
N ASN A 29 -5.90 6.05 -8.74
CA ASN A 29 -6.50 7.27 -8.20
C ASN A 29 -7.85 6.97 -7.57
N GLY A 30 -8.10 7.54 -6.41
CA GLY A 30 -9.41 7.49 -5.78
C GLY A 30 -9.35 7.35 -4.28
N SER A 31 -10.54 7.21 -3.69
CA SER A 31 -10.68 6.98 -2.25
C SER A 31 -10.41 5.52 -1.93
N ILE A 32 -9.81 5.28 -0.77
CA ILE A 32 -9.60 3.92 -0.28
C ILE A 32 -10.21 3.77 1.10
N GLU A 33 -10.71 2.56 1.37
CA GLU A 33 -11.24 2.18 2.67
C GLU A 33 -10.39 1.03 3.21
N PRO A 34 -9.59 1.27 4.27
CA PRO A 34 -8.76 0.22 4.85
C PRO A 34 -9.60 -0.89 5.46
N ILE A 35 -9.20 -2.15 5.24
CA ILE A 35 -9.85 -3.31 5.79
C ILE A 35 -8.95 -3.99 6.82
N ALA A 36 -7.64 -4.05 6.53
CA ALA A 36 -6.68 -4.72 7.39
C ALA A 36 -5.33 -4.04 7.30
N ARG A 37 -4.54 -4.20 8.35
CA ARG A 37 -3.20 -3.63 8.45
C ARG A 37 -2.27 -4.64 9.12
N TRP A 38 -1.04 -4.75 8.62
CA TRP A 38 0.00 -5.54 9.27
C TRP A 38 1.36 -4.94 8.97
N LYS A 39 2.34 -5.29 9.78
CA LYS A 39 3.68 -4.74 9.67
C LYS A 39 4.68 -5.84 9.39
N VAL A 40 5.62 -5.57 8.49
CA VAL A 40 6.73 -6.47 8.18
C VAL A 40 8.02 -5.76 8.55
N GLU A 41 8.74 -6.32 9.51
CA GLU A 41 10.05 -5.84 9.91
C GLU A 41 11.04 -6.98 9.86
N GLY A 42 12.27 -6.69 9.40
CA GLY A 42 13.31 -7.68 9.35
C GLY A 42 14.51 -7.17 8.62
N SER A 43 15.42 -8.07 8.33
CA SER A 43 16.55 -7.74 7.47
C SER A 43 16.74 -8.86 6.46
N TRP A 44 17.05 -8.43 5.26
CA TRP A 44 17.36 -9.33 4.16
C TRP A 44 18.79 -9.05 3.77
N TRP A 45 19.67 -9.99 4.06
CA TRP A 45 21.10 -9.77 3.96
C TRP A 45 21.47 -8.62 4.92
N ASP A 46 22.06 -7.54 4.42
CA ASP A 46 22.42 -6.37 5.22
C ASP A 46 21.43 -5.22 5.08
N ARG A 47 20.25 -5.47 4.53
CA ARG A 47 19.26 -4.43 4.26
C ARG A 47 18.07 -4.57 5.21
N PRO A 48 17.77 -3.52 5.97
CA PRO A 48 16.55 -3.53 6.78
C PRO A 48 15.32 -3.46 5.88
N VAL A 49 14.28 -4.18 6.29
CA VAL A 49 12.96 -4.10 5.66
C VAL A 49 12.00 -3.61 6.72
N VAL A 50 11.41 -2.45 6.49
CA VAL A 50 10.40 -1.88 7.38
C VAL A 50 9.23 -1.44 6.53
N ARG A 51 8.17 -2.24 6.51
CA ARG A 51 6.99 -2.00 5.68
C ARG A 51 5.73 -2.12 6.50
N GLU A 52 4.83 -1.18 6.32
CA GLU A 52 3.50 -1.25 6.88
C GLU A 52 2.51 -1.49 5.75
N TYR A 53 1.87 -2.64 5.79
CA TYR A 53 0.94 -3.08 4.75
C TYR A 53 -0.49 -2.76 5.11
N TRP A 54 -1.27 -2.44 4.09
CA TRP A 54 -2.69 -2.19 4.21
C TRP A 54 -3.42 -2.96 3.11
N LYS A 55 -4.50 -3.60 3.49
CA LYS A 55 -5.47 -4.14 2.54
C LYS A 55 -6.64 -3.18 2.53
N ALA A 56 -7.03 -2.72 1.35
CA ALA A 56 -8.03 -1.66 1.23
C ALA A 56 -8.88 -1.83 -0.02
N VAL A 57 -10.06 -1.21 -0.01
CA VAL A 57 -10.95 -1.17 -1.18
C VAL A 57 -10.82 0.19 -1.84
N LEU A 58 -10.45 0.20 -3.11
CA LEU A 58 -10.31 1.40 -3.92
C LEU A 58 -11.63 1.69 -4.64
N ASN A 59 -12.16 2.90 -4.47
CA ASN A 59 -13.38 3.37 -5.12
C ASN A 59 -14.57 2.41 -4.96
N ASN A 60 -14.67 1.77 -3.78
CA ASN A 60 -15.74 0.85 -3.41
C ASN A 60 -15.86 -0.42 -4.28
N ASN A 61 -14.89 -0.69 -5.14
CA ASN A 61 -15.02 -1.85 -6.02
C ASN A 61 -13.75 -2.63 -6.30
N LEU A 62 -12.58 -2.13 -5.95
CA LEU A 62 -11.33 -2.81 -6.25
C LEU A 62 -10.54 -3.06 -4.98
N LEU A 63 -10.39 -4.31 -4.60
CA LEU A 63 -9.58 -4.69 -3.46
C LEU A 63 -8.10 -4.64 -3.86
N CYS A 64 -7.29 -4.00 -3.04
CA CYS A 64 -5.85 -3.89 -3.31
C CYS A 64 -5.04 -4.01 -2.01
N GLU A 65 -3.75 -4.31 -2.18
CA GLU A 65 -2.78 -4.28 -1.11
C GLU A 65 -1.74 -3.21 -1.43
N LEU A 66 -1.52 -2.33 -0.49
CA LEU A 66 -0.51 -1.28 -0.60
C LEU A 66 0.33 -1.26 0.67
N TYR A 67 1.52 -0.68 0.57
CA TYR A 67 2.39 -0.58 1.73
C TYR A 67 3.19 0.71 1.72
N PHE A 68 3.56 1.14 2.92
CA PHE A 68 4.50 2.22 3.11
C PHE A 68 5.86 1.60 3.44
N ASP A 69 6.88 1.94 2.65
CA ASP A 69 8.25 1.50 2.89
C ASP A 69 9.00 2.63 3.60
N ALA A 70 9.27 2.44 4.89
CA ALA A 70 9.92 3.45 5.71
C ALA A 70 11.38 3.69 5.31
N THR A 71 12.01 2.74 4.65
CA THR A 71 13.42 2.89 4.25
C THR A 71 13.60 3.86 3.10
N VAL A 72 12.57 4.03 2.25
CA VAL A 72 12.59 4.95 1.12
C VAL A 72 11.51 6.04 1.24
N ASN A 73 10.73 6.01 2.30
CA ASN A 73 9.67 7.00 2.59
C ASN A 73 8.69 7.13 1.43
N GLN A 74 8.18 5.99 0.94
CA GLN A 74 7.33 5.94 -0.23
C GLN A 74 6.26 4.87 -0.09
N TRP A 75 5.06 5.16 -0.64
CA TRP A 75 3.95 4.23 -0.73
C TRP A 75 3.97 3.51 -2.07
N PHE A 76 3.57 2.23 -2.05
CA PHE A 76 3.49 1.40 -3.25
C PHE A 76 2.22 0.56 -3.23
N VAL A 77 1.62 0.34 -4.40
CA VAL A 77 0.60 -0.69 -4.59
C VAL A 77 1.31 -1.95 -5.07
N GLU A 78 1.14 -3.04 -4.36
CA GLU A 78 1.83 -4.29 -4.66
C GLU A 78 0.91 -5.30 -5.32
N ARG A 79 -0.37 -5.31 -4.97
CA ARG A 79 -1.30 -6.34 -5.43
C ARG A 79 -2.69 -5.76 -5.65
N VAL A 80 -3.35 -6.26 -6.69
CA VAL A 80 -4.72 -5.89 -7.03
C VAL A 80 -5.53 -7.17 -7.21
N TYR A 81 -6.71 -7.19 -6.59
CA TYR A 81 -7.66 -8.31 -6.70
C TYR A 81 -8.82 -7.87 -7.58
N ASP A 82 -8.81 -8.26 -8.83
CA ASP A 82 -9.87 -7.88 -9.77
C ASP A 82 -10.59 -9.10 -10.39
#